data_8fa03b0ad1fa50fb8923673de26ab825
#
_entry.id   8fa03b0ad1fa50fb8923673de26ab825
#
_cell.length_a   1.000
_cell.length_b   1.000
_cell.length_c   1.000
_cell.angle_alpha   90.00
_cell.angle_beta   90.00
_cell.angle_gamma   90.00
#
_symmetry.space_group_name_H-M   'P 1'
#
loop_
_entity.id
_entity.type
_entity.pdbx_description
1 polymer ?
#
loop_
_entity_poly.entity_id
_entity_poly.type
_entity_poly.pdbx_seq_one_letter_code
_entity_poly.pdbx_strand_id
1 'polypeptide(L)'
;MNIRLLHRDEIEKARWNGCVHYAPNGNVFGYMWFLDHVAKDWCGLVEDEYHSVFPLVYRTDRLGRGRLVQPRWMREMGIYSVRALSPARIRAFLEAIPDPYKKVDIAVGAANRPPEDMDFRVGKQANYYLDLGYSYEELADRFSSELFTQLNRAQEEELLPVSGIKPERIAGFFAGQTHTHSPDQHALLRIMYNALHRGWGFASAVKDRNDQLLAADFFVYSHGRVMSLLGDAVGDRSGSPAWAFLYQLLIHSHAGRPIVLDFNSPHAGFAGSFGAREHPYFQLERNTRWLGLW
;
A
#
# COMPACT_ATOMS: atom_id res chain seq x y z
N MET A 1 0.07 29.89 -1.58
CA MET A 1 0.18 28.55 -0.98
C MET A 1 0.50 28.74 0.49
N ASN A 2 -0.48 28.54 1.35
CA ASN A 2 -0.34 28.61 2.81
C ASN A 2 -0.45 27.18 3.36
N ILE A 3 0.64 26.62 3.90
CA ILE A 3 0.67 25.27 4.45
C ILE A 3 0.61 25.36 5.96
N ARG A 4 -0.39 24.71 6.55
CA ARG A 4 -0.63 24.68 8.00
C ARG A 4 -0.46 23.25 8.51
N LEU A 5 0.14 23.10 9.69
CA LEU A 5 0.10 21.86 10.45
C LEU A 5 -1.21 21.80 11.23
N LEU A 6 -1.94 20.72 11.09
CA LEU A 6 -3.15 20.44 11.87
C LEU A 6 -2.96 19.10 12.62
N HIS A 7 -3.31 19.09 13.91
CA HIS A 7 -3.43 17.85 14.65
C HIS A 7 -4.66 17.05 14.18
N ARG A 8 -4.66 15.73 14.45
CA ARG A 8 -5.68 14.82 13.95
C ARG A 8 -7.11 15.26 14.25
N ASP A 9 -7.36 15.85 15.42
CA ASP A 9 -8.65 16.33 15.90
C ASP A 9 -9.08 17.65 15.25
N GLU A 10 -8.14 18.45 14.74
CA GLU A 10 -8.39 19.71 14.02
C GLU A 10 -8.70 19.49 12.53
N ILE A 11 -8.42 18.28 12.01
CA ILE A 11 -8.61 17.97 10.60
C ILE A 11 -10.10 17.75 10.28
N GLU A 12 -10.62 18.52 9.35
CA GLU A 12 -11.97 18.36 8.81
C GLU A 12 -12.04 17.13 7.89
N LYS A 13 -12.63 16.06 8.42
CA LYS A 13 -12.69 14.73 7.77
C LYS A 13 -13.23 14.78 6.33
N ALA A 14 -14.29 15.54 6.09
CA ALA A 14 -14.91 15.60 4.76
C ALA A 14 -13.97 16.25 3.75
N ARG A 15 -13.32 17.36 4.12
CA ARG A 15 -12.38 18.08 3.25
C ARG A 15 -11.11 17.30 2.99
N TRP A 16 -10.52 16.69 4.04
CA TRP A 16 -9.34 15.82 3.90
C TRP A 16 -9.61 14.67 2.96
N ASN A 17 -10.65 13.88 3.26
CA ASN A 17 -11.00 12.73 2.43
C ASN A 17 -11.43 13.16 1.01
N GLY A 18 -12.05 14.30 0.85
CA GLY A 18 -12.37 14.89 -0.46
C GLY A 18 -11.11 15.21 -1.27
N CYS A 19 -10.10 15.83 -0.64
CA CYS A 19 -8.81 16.06 -1.30
C CYS A 19 -8.19 14.74 -1.78
N VAL A 20 -8.10 13.73 -0.91
CA VAL A 20 -7.55 12.41 -1.26
C VAL A 20 -8.36 11.75 -2.38
N HIS A 21 -9.69 11.84 -2.32
CA HIS A 21 -10.59 11.22 -3.29
C HIS A 21 -10.43 11.79 -4.70
N TYR A 22 -10.32 13.10 -4.82
CA TYR A 22 -10.22 13.79 -6.11
C TYR A 22 -8.78 14.01 -6.59
N ALA A 23 -7.79 13.67 -5.77
CA ALA A 23 -6.40 13.78 -6.16
C ALA A 23 -6.06 12.73 -7.25
N PRO A 24 -5.47 13.11 -8.40
CA PRO A 24 -5.02 12.17 -9.43
C PRO A 24 -4.02 11.13 -8.91
N ASN A 25 -3.28 11.46 -7.85
CA ASN A 25 -2.35 10.57 -7.15
C ASN A 25 -2.94 9.98 -5.85
N GLY A 26 -4.26 10.06 -5.69
CA GLY A 26 -4.97 9.51 -4.54
C GLY A 26 -4.79 8.00 -4.42
N ASN A 27 -4.84 7.51 -3.21
CA ASN A 27 -4.86 6.08 -2.91
C ASN A 27 -5.48 5.82 -1.52
N VAL A 28 -5.64 4.55 -1.17
CA VAL A 28 -6.28 4.15 0.10
C VAL A 28 -5.54 4.68 1.33
N PHE A 29 -4.22 4.82 1.24
CA PHE A 29 -3.37 5.21 2.37
C PHE A 29 -3.57 6.66 2.82
N GLY A 30 -4.10 7.54 1.95
CA GLY A 30 -4.38 8.92 2.29
C GLY A 30 -5.65 9.13 3.11
N TYR A 31 -6.58 8.17 3.11
CA TYR A 31 -7.84 8.33 3.83
C TYR A 31 -7.69 8.26 5.35
N MET A 32 -8.38 9.15 6.04
CA MET A 32 -8.35 9.22 7.50
C MET A 32 -8.70 7.89 8.17
N TRP A 33 -9.69 7.14 7.64
CA TRP A 33 -10.05 5.85 8.21
C TRP A 33 -8.90 4.85 8.17
N PHE A 34 -8.06 4.88 7.12
CA PHE A 34 -6.89 4.01 7.03
C PHE A 34 -5.80 4.47 8.01
N LEU A 35 -5.48 5.76 7.98
CA LEU A 35 -4.50 6.39 8.88
C LEU A 35 -4.82 6.13 10.35
N ASP A 36 -6.08 6.30 10.76
CA ASP A 36 -6.54 6.07 12.15
C ASP A 36 -6.36 4.60 12.62
N HIS A 37 -6.18 3.66 11.69
CA HIS A 37 -5.92 2.25 12.04
C HIS A 37 -4.44 1.89 12.05
N VAL A 38 -3.61 2.51 11.22
CA VAL A 38 -2.18 2.21 11.12
C VAL A 38 -1.32 3.09 12.01
N ALA A 39 -1.84 4.23 12.45
CA ALA A 39 -1.13 5.18 13.29
C ALA A 39 -1.96 5.57 14.51
N LYS A 40 -1.37 5.45 15.70
CA LYS A 40 -2.01 5.91 16.93
C LYS A 40 -2.12 7.43 16.97
N ASP A 41 -1.02 8.09 16.60
CA ASP A 41 -0.90 9.54 16.57
C ASP A 41 -0.36 9.96 15.20
N TRP A 42 -1.04 10.90 14.57
CA TRP A 42 -0.63 11.50 13.33
C TRP A 42 -1.16 12.94 13.22
N CYS A 43 -0.50 13.73 12.42
CA CYS A 43 -0.94 15.08 12.05
C CYS A 43 -0.92 15.24 10.53
N GLY A 44 -1.39 16.36 10.03
CA GLY A 44 -1.43 16.62 8.59
C GLY A 44 -0.90 18.00 8.25
N LEU A 45 -0.13 18.11 7.18
CA LEU A 45 0.09 19.39 6.52
C LEU A 45 -1.05 19.61 5.52
N VAL A 46 -1.67 20.78 5.58
CA VAL A 46 -2.82 21.15 4.77
C VAL A 46 -2.54 22.45 4.04
N GLU A 47 -2.66 22.45 2.71
CA GLU A 47 -2.54 23.63 1.86
C GLU A 47 -3.89 24.31 1.72
N ASP A 48 -3.94 25.60 2.09
CA ASP A 48 -5.09 26.49 1.92
C ASP A 48 -6.40 25.82 2.44
N GLU A 49 -7.40 25.66 1.57
CA GLU A 49 -8.70 25.03 1.85
C GLU A 49 -8.71 23.52 1.49
N TYR A 50 -7.67 22.78 1.85
CA TYR A 50 -7.47 21.36 1.53
C TYR A 50 -7.24 21.09 0.03
N HIS A 51 -6.56 21.99 -0.68
CA HIS A 51 -6.13 21.72 -2.06
C HIS A 51 -5.07 20.63 -2.15
N SER A 52 -4.24 20.53 -1.12
CA SER A 52 -3.29 19.43 -0.95
C SER A 52 -3.18 19.07 0.52
N VAL A 53 -2.96 17.79 0.80
CA VAL A 53 -2.80 17.26 2.15
C VAL A 53 -1.64 16.29 2.21
N PHE A 54 -0.91 16.27 3.33
CA PHE A 54 0.19 15.34 3.55
C PHE A 54 0.10 14.77 4.97
N PRO A 55 -0.20 13.48 5.15
CA PRO A 55 -0.21 12.86 6.47
C PRO A 55 1.21 12.70 7.00
N LEU A 56 1.42 13.06 8.25
CA LEU A 56 2.67 12.92 8.97
C LEU A 56 2.48 11.96 10.13
N VAL A 57 2.94 10.72 9.97
CA VAL A 57 2.96 9.74 11.06
C VAL A 57 4.30 9.81 11.75
N TYR A 58 4.29 10.03 13.05
CA TYR A 58 5.51 10.23 13.81
C TYR A 58 5.61 9.29 15.02
N ARG A 59 6.84 9.04 15.42
CA ARG A 59 7.17 8.39 16.68
C ARG A 59 8.12 9.29 17.46
N THR A 60 7.92 9.35 18.75
CA THR A 60 8.78 10.08 19.68
C THR A 60 9.59 9.09 20.52
N ASP A 61 10.90 9.27 20.59
CA ASP A 61 11.76 8.47 21.46
C ASP A 61 11.63 8.92 22.95
N ARG A 62 12.30 8.19 23.84
CA ARG A 62 12.27 8.50 25.29
C ARG A 62 12.83 9.87 25.65
N LEU A 63 13.56 10.51 24.76
CA LEU A 63 14.15 11.85 24.91
C LEU A 63 13.29 12.94 24.25
N GLY A 64 12.07 12.61 23.82
CA GLY A 64 11.16 13.56 23.16
C GLY A 64 11.53 13.87 21.70
N ARG A 65 12.51 13.19 21.11
CA ARG A 65 12.92 13.43 19.72
C ARG A 65 11.98 12.70 18.77
N GLY A 66 11.30 13.46 17.94
CA GLY A 66 10.36 12.94 16.95
C GLY A 66 11.04 12.54 15.63
N ARG A 67 10.50 11.53 14.99
CA ARG A 67 10.83 11.17 13.62
C ARG A 67 9.57 10.80 12.85
N LEU A 68 9.51 11.14 11.57
CA LEU A 68 8.50 10.60 10.67
C LEU A 68 8.87 9.16 10.33
N VAL A 69 7.89 8.29 10.37
CA VAL A 69 8.06 6.86 10.14
C VAL A 69 7.00 6.32 9.19
N GLN A 70 7.36 5.29 8.44
CA GLN A 70 6.40 4.53 7.65
C GLN A 70 5.59 3.60 8.56
N PRO A 71 4.25 3.73 8.62
CA PRO A 71 3.41 2.76 9.33
C PRO A 71 3.43 1.40 8.63
N ARG A 72 3.29 0.33 9.41
CA ARG A 72 3.01 -0.99 8.85
C ARG A 72 1.67 -0.98 8.11
N TRP A 73 1.51 -1.81 7.11
CA TRP A 73 0.34 -1.92 6.22
C TRP A 73 0.14 -0.72 5.29
N MET A 74 1.07 0.21 5.27
CA MET A 74 1.05 1.41 4.44
C MET A 74 2.34 1.45 3.61
N ARG A 75 2.28 1.02 2.33
CA ARG A 75 3.47 0.99 1.48
C ARG A 75 4.05 2.38 1.24
N GLU A 76 3.18 3.35 1.01
CA GLU A 76 3.59 4.71 0.66
C GLU A 76 2.72 5.74 1.36
N MET A 77 3.33 6.82 1.79
CA MET A 77 2.67 8.09 2.13
C MET A 77 2.84 9.05 0.96
N GLY A 78 2.28 10.24 1.06
CA GLY A 78 2.53 11.26 0.07
C GLY A 78 1.67 12.49 0.24
N ILE A 79 2.02 13.50 -0.52
CA ILE A 79 1.22 14.69 -0.70
C ILE A 79 0.11 14.32 -1.69
N TYR A 80 -1.12 14.30 -1.23
CA TYR A 80 -2.31 14.13 -2.09
C TYR A 80 -2.79 15.52 -2.50
N SER A 81 -3.00 15.74 -3.79
CA SER A 81 -3.30 17.08 -4.29
C SER A 81 -4.30 17.04 -5.43
N VAL A 82 -5.34 17.88 -5.36
CA VAL A 82 -6.25 18.13 -6.49
C VAL A 82 -5.65 19.09 -7.51
N ARG A 83 -4.46 19.60 -7.23
CA ARG A 83 -3.66 20.44 -8.13
C ARG A 83 -2.41 19.71 -8.56
N ALA A 84 -1.76 20.15 -9.65
CA ALA A 84 -0.51 19.55 -10.10
C ALA A 84 0.58 19.58 -9.00
N LEU A 85 1.20 18.43 -8.75
CA LEU A 85 2.35 18.28 -7.86
C LEU A 85 3.63 18.75 -8.59
N SER A 86 3.84 20.07 -8.61
CA SER A 86 5.08 20.64 -9.12
C SER A 86 6.24 20.40 -8.15
N PRO A 87 7.51 20.40 -8.63
CA PRO A 87 8.68 20.34 -7.74
C PRO A 87 8.66 21.39 -6.63
N ALA A 88 8.17 22.60 -6.92
CA ALA A 88 8.05 23.69 -5.96
C ALA A 88 7.01 23.35 -4.85
N ARG A 89 5.88 22.73 -5.22
CA ARG A 89 4.88 22.31 -4.22
C ARG A 89 5.40 21.18 -3.34
N ILE A 90 6.05 20.17 -3.92
CA ILE A 90 6.68 19.08 -3.15
C ILE A 90 7.70 19.65 -2.17
N ARG A 91 8.58 20.55 -2.64
CA ARG A 91 9.55 21.24 -1.80
C ARG A 91 8.89 21.94 -0.62
N ALA A 92 7.88 22.75 -0.87
CA ALA A 92 7.21 23.51 0.17
C ALA A 92 6.59 22.62 1.26
N PHE A 93 6.00 21.48 0.89
CA PHE A 93 5.48 20.51 1.86
C PHE A 93 6.58 19.84 2.68
N LEU A 94 7.69 19.45 2.03
CA LEU A 94 8.81 18.80 2.72
C LEU A 94 9.56 19.77 3.64
N GLU A 95 9.64 21.04 3.29
CA GLU A 95 10.20 22.12 4.13
C GLU A 95 9.27 22.50 5.30
N ALA A 96 7.96 22.36 5.11
CA ALA A 96 6.95 22.61 6.15
C ALA A 96 6.88 21.50 7.22
N ILE A 97 7.61 20.38 7.06
CA ILE A 97 7.72 19.37 8.10
C ILE A 97 8.30 20.01 9.36
N PRO A 98 7.61 19.97 10.52
CA PRO A 98 8.05 20.62 11.74
C PRO A 98 9.42 20.14 12.24
N ASP A 99 10.20 21.00 12.87
CA ASP A 99 11.54 20.71 13.39
C ASP A 99 11.62 19.45 14.27
N PRO A 100 10.67 19.18 15.19
CA PRO A 100 10.71 17.94 15.99
C PRO A 100 10.67 16.67 15.15
N TYR A 101 10.17 16.72 13.90
CA TYR A 101 9.98 15.58 13.01
C TYR A 101 10.90 15.59 11.79
N LYS A 102 11.93 16.46 11.76
CA LYS A 102 12.85 16.58 10.61
C LYS A 102 13.71 15.35 10.35
N LYS A 103 13.82 14.42 11.31
CA LYS A 103 14.30 13.08 10.99
C LYS A 103 13.20 12.33 10.25
N VAL A 104 13.46 11.93 9.02
CA VAL A 104 12.48 11.35 8.09
C VAL A 104 12.96 9.98 7.65
N ASP A 105 12.05 9.02 7.65
CA ASP A 105 12.23 7.67 7.14
C ASP A 105 10.87 7.16 6.67
N ILE A 106 10.50 7.54 5.44
CA ILE A 106 9.17 7.27 4.86
C ILE A 106 9.30 6.88 3.39
N ALA A 107 8.34 6.10 2.92
CA ALA A 107 8.17 5.82 1.50
C ALA A 107 7.09 6.73 0.89
N VAL A 108 7.32 7.23 -0.31
CA VAL A 108 6.39 8.08 -1.05
C VAL A 108 6.15 7.54 -2.46
N GLY A 109 4.95 7.72 -2.98
CA GLY A 109 4.63 7.34 -4.36
C GLY A 109 5.42 8.13 -5.40
N ALA A 110 5.48 7.62 -6.64
CA ALA A 110 6.29 8.20 -7.72
C ALA A 110 6.03 9.70 -7.97
N ALA A 111 4.77 10.13 -7.84
CA ALA A 111 4.39 11.54 -8.01
C ALA A 111 4.96 12.48 -6.92
N ASN A 112 5.48 11.93 -5.84
CA ASN A 112 5.97 12.67 -4.67
C ASN A 112 7.52 12.67 -4.57
N ARG A 113 8.22 12.30 -5.63
CA ARG A 113 9.70 12.32 -5.63
C ARG A 113 10.19 13.74 -5.35
N PRO A 114 11.03 13.96 -4.32
CA PRO A 114 11.55 15.28 -4.01
C PRO A 114 12.49 15.79 -5.12
N PRO A 115 12.63 17.12 -5.27
CA PRO A 115 13.69 17.71 -6.08
C PRO A 115 15.07 17.25 -5.63
N GLU A 116 16.01 17.10 -6.58
CA GLU A 116 17.34 16.52 -6.35
C GLU A 116 18.24 17.36 -5.44
N ASP A 117 17.99 18.67 -5.38
CA ASP A 117 18.72 19.62 -4.55
C ASP A 117 18.24 19.72 -3.10
N MET A 118 17.28 18.86 -2.69
CA MET A 118 16.85 18.76 -1.30
C MET A 118 17.73 17.77 -0.52
N ASP A 119 17.94 18.04 0.77
CA ASP A 119 18.71 17.18 1.67
C ASP A 119 17.93 15.93 2.09
N PHE A 120 17.67 15.06 1.09
CA PHE A 120 17.10 13.74 1.29
C PHE A 120 17.95 12.70 0.55
N ARG A 121 18.24 11.60 1.24
CA ARG A 121 18.66 10.38 0.54
C ARG A 121 17.41 9.74 -0.05
N VAL A 122 17.40 9.58 -1.38
CA VAL A 122 16.27 9.03 -2.12
C VAL A 122 16.66 7.66 -2.68
N GLY A 123 15.99 6.61 -2.19
CA GLY A 123 16.15 5.25 -2.69
C GLY A 123 14.95 4.83 -3.55
N LYS A 124 15.21 4.31 -4.77
CA LYS A 124 14.14 3.70 -5.60
C LYS A 124 13.79 2.33 -5.04
N GLN A 125 12.49 2.06 -4.91
CA GLN A 125 11.93 0.78 -4.50
C GLN A 125 11.03 0.22 -5.59
N ALA A 126 11.02 -1.09 -5.76
CA ALA A 126 10.18 -1.76 -6.75
C ALA A 126 8.77 -2.05 -6.21
N ASN A 127 7.80 -1.94 -7.07
CA ASN A 127 6.45 -2.51 -6.95
C ASN A 127 5.98 -2.87 -8.35
N TYR A 128 4.93 -3.68 -8.48
CA TYR A 128 4.48 -4.20 -9.77
C TYR A 128 2.99 -4.00 -9.96
N TYR A 129 2.62 -3.52 -11.15
CA TYR A 129 1.25 -3.29 -11.59
C TYR A 129 0.93 -4.11 -12.83
N LEU A 130 -0.28 -4.67 -12.87
CA LEU A 130 -0.86 -5.30 -14.05
C LEU A 130 -2.12 -4.52 -14.45
N ASP A 131 -2.12 -3.99 -15.67
CA ASP A 131 -3.31 -3.36 -16.26
C ASP A 131 -4.32 -4.45 -16.64
N LEU A 132 -5.52 -4.40 -16.05
CA LEU A 132 -6.60 -5.35 -16.27
C LEU A 132 -7.59 -4.89 -17.36
N GLY A 133 -7.29 -3.80 -18.07
CA GLY A 133 -8.13 -3.27 -19.17
C GLY A 133 -8.19 -4.15 -20.42
N TYR A 134 -7.45 -5.23 -20.46
CA TYR A 134 -7.40 -6.22 -21.54
C TYR A 134 -8.32 -7.41 -21.25
N SER A 135 -8.74 -8.16 -22.28
CA SER A 135 -9.43 -9.43 -22.10
C SER A 135 -8.56 -10.43 -21.33
N TYR A 136 -9.19 -11.45 -20.75
CA TYR A 136 -8.41 -12.47 -20.03
C TYR A 136 -7.44 -13.21 -20.95
N GLU A 137 -7.83 -13.48 -22.19
CA GLU A 137 -7.02 -14.13 -23.21
C GLU A 137 -5.76 -13.30 -23.49
N GLU A 138 -5.91 -11.98 -23.73
CA GLU A 138 -4.79 -11.07 -23.98
C GLU A 138 -3.85 -10.95 -22.76
N LEU A 139 -4.38 -11.08 -21.55
CA LEU A 139 -3.58 -11.12 -20.33
C LEU A 139 -2.84 -12.45 -20.19
N ALA A 140 -3.53 -13.56 -20.46
CA ALA A 140 -2.97 -14.91 -20.38
C ALA A 140 -1.83 -15.13 -21.39
N ASP A 141 -1.90 -14.52 -22.58
CA ASP A 141 -0.82 -14.54 -23.56
C ASP A 141 0.51 -13.94 -23.05
N ARG A 142 0.46 -13.15 -21.97
CA ARG A 142 1.63 -12.54 -21.32
C ARG A 142 2.14 -13.36 -20.13
N PHE A 143 1.44 -14.43 -19.76
CA PHE A 143 1.83 -15.29 -18.65
C PHE A 143 3.09 -16.09 -19.00
N SER A 144 3.96 -16.25 -18.04
CA SER A 144 5.16 -17.05 -18.23
C SER A 144 4.84 -18.56 -18.28
N SER A 145 5.70 -19.33 -18.94
CA SER A 145 5.58 -20.80 -18.96
C SER A 145 5.64 -21.42 -17.56
N GLU A 146 6.38 -20.80 -16.65
CA GLU A 146 6.46 -21.22 -15.25
C GLU A 146 5.11 -21.03 -14.53
N LEU A 147 4.42 -19.92 -14.79
CA LEU A 147 3.07 -19.69 -14.23
C LEU A 147 2.09 -20.77 -14.73
N PHE A 148 2.09 -21.10 -16.01
CA PHE A 148 1.26 -22.20 -16.52
C PHE A 148 1.57 -23.54 -15.86
N THR A 149 2.84 -23.81 -15.58
CA THR A 149 3.23 -25.00 -14.82
C THR A 149 2.60 -25.00 -13.42
N GLN A 150 2.61 -23.87 -12.72
CA GLN A 150 1.98 -23.76 -11.40
C GLN A 150 0.44 -23.90 -11.47
N LEU A 151 -0.20 -23.34 -12.49
CA LEU A 151 -1.65 -23.45 -12.69
C LEU A 151 -2.07 -24.89 -12.99
N ASN A 152 -1.29 -25.62 -13.80
CA ASN A 152 -1.52 -27.05 -14.06
C ASN A 152 -1.39 -27.87 -12.76
N ARG A 153 -0.36 -27.60 -11.95
CA ARG A 153 -0.21 -28.22 -10.64
C ARG A 153 -1.39 -27.90 -9.71
N ALA A 154 -1.88 -26.68 -9.70
CA ALA A 154 -3.06 -26.31 -8.92
C ALA A 154 -4.29 -27.12 -9.33
N GLN A 155 -4.44 -27.44 -10.62
CA GLN A 155 -5.49 -28.31 -11.14
C GLN A 155 -5.26 -29.78 -10.75
N GLU A 156 -4.05 -30.30 -10.88
CA GLU A 156 -3.68 -31.67 -10.49
C GLU A 156 -3.87 -31.90 -8.98
N GLU A 157 -3.53 -30.92 -8.16
CA GLU A 157 -3.72 -30.92 -6.70
C GLU A 157 -5.19 -30.66 -6.30
N GLU A 158 -6.06 -30.37 -7.28
CA GLU A 158 -7.48 -30.08 -7.11
C GLU A 158 -7.76 -28.98 -6.08
N LEU A 159 -7.00 -27.89 -6.20
CA LEU A 159 -7.14 -26.74 -5.33
C LEU A 159 -8.49 -26.03 -5.52
N LEU A 160 -9.07 -25.58 -4.42
CA LEU A 160 -10.42 -25.02 -4.40
C LEU A 160 -10.41 -23.55 -3.95
N PRO A 161 -11.14 -22.64 -4.66
CA PRO A 161 -11.32 -21.28 -4.21
C PRO A 161 -12.23 -21.23 -2.98
N VAL A 162 -11.95 -20.27 -2.09
CA VAL A 162 -12.77 -20.01 -0.91
C VAL A 162 -13.43 -18.64 -1.04
N SER A 163 -14.76 -18.62 -1.03
CA SER A 163 -15.55 -17.39 -1.02
C SER A 163 -15.92 -17.01 0.41
N GLY A 164 -16.03 -15.70 0.69
CA GLY A 164 -16.54 -15.20 1.96
C GLY A 164 -15.67 -15.53 3.19
N ILE A 165 -14.36 -15.72 2.96
CA ILE A 165 -13.42 -15.97 4.06
C ILE A 165 -13.39 -14.77 5.02
N LYS A 166 -13.47 -15.06 6.33
CA LYS A 166 -13.45 -14.02 7.36
C LYS A 166 -12.06 -13.42 7.55
N PRO A 167 -11.96 -12.11 7.86
CA PRO A 167 -10.69 -11.44 8.15
C PRO A 167 -9.82 -12.15 9.19
N GLU A 168 -10.42 -12.77 10.21
CA GLU A 168 -9.68 -13.51 11.23
C GLU A 168 -8.95 -14.73 10.66
N ARG A 169 -9.54 -15.44 9.69
CA ARG A 169 -8.87 -16.57 9.04
C ARG A 169 -7.69 -16.12 8.20
N ILE A 170 -7.82 -14.95 7.53
CA ILE A 170 -6.70 -14.34 6.78
C ILE A 170 -5.59 -13.91 7.75
N ALA A 171 -5.95 -13.19 8.81
CA ALA A 171 -4.98 -12.74 9.81
C ALA A 171 -4.27 -13.92 10.50
N GLY A 172 -5.01 -15.00 10.80
CA GLY A 172 -4.46 -16.23 11.35
C GLY A 172 -3.53 -16.96 10.38
N PHE A 173 -3.91 -17.06 9.10
CA PHE A 173 -3.08 -17.62 8.04
C PHE A 173 -1.77 -16.83 7.90
N PHE A 174 -1.86 -15.52 7.84
CA PHE A 174 -0.69 -14.63 7.78
C PHE A 174 0.21 -14.77 9.02
N ALA A 175 -0.35 -14.82 10.23
CA ALA A 175 0.43 -15.02 11.45
C ALA A 175 1.21 -16.34 11.47
N GLY A 176 0.60 -17.42 10.95
CA GLY A 176 1.25 -18.71 10.80
C GLY A 176 2.42 -18.69 9.80
N GLN A 177 2.31 -17.88 8.75
CA GLN A 177 3.37 -17.73 7.75
C GLN A 177 4.56 -16.91 8.24
N THR A 178 4.30 -15.87 9.05
CA THR A 178 5.32 -14.87 9.42
C THR A 178 5.84 -15.01 10.84
N HIS A 179 5.31 -15.93 11.65
CA HIS A 179 5.58 -16.10 13.09
C HIS A 179 5.43 -14.79 13.92
N THR A 180 4.70 -13.82 13.39
CA THR A 180 4.48 -12.52 14.03
C THR A 180 3.15 -12.48 14.77
N HIS A 181 3.18 -12.70 16.07
CA HIS A 181 2.12 -12.25 16.98
C HIS A 181 2.39 -10.79 17.32
N SER A 182 1.71 -9.85 16.68
CA SER A 182 2.02 -8.43 16.83
C SER A 182 0.75 -7.62 17.02
N PRO A 183 0.81 -6.50 17.77
CA PRO A 183 -0.25 -5.50 17.84
C PRO A 183 -0.77 -5.06 16.47
N ASP A 184 0.03 -5.24 15.44
CA ASP A 184 -0.29 -4.93 14.05
C ASP A 184 -1.39 -5.84 13.46
N GLN A 185 -1.65 -7.03 14.04
CA GLN A 185 -2.81 -7.86 13.64
C GLN A 185 -4.14 -7.16 13.95
N HIS A 186 -4.25 -6.44 15.07
CA HIS A 186 -5.45 -5.69 15.39
C HIS A 186 -5.69 -4.54 14.41
N ALA A 187 -4.60 -3.88 13.96
CA ALA A 187 -4.70 -2.86 12.91
C ALA A 187 -5.14 -3.48 11.59
N LEU A 188 -4.54 -4.60 11.20
CA LEU A 188 -4.90 -5.35 9.99
C LEU A 188 -6.38 -5.76 9.99
N LEU A 189 -6.88 -6.35 11.07
CA LEU A 189 -8.30 -6.74 11.21
C LEU A 189 -9.22 -5.52 11.07
N ARG A 190 -8.90 -4.41 11.74
CA ARG A 190 -9.69 -3.17 11.64
C ARG A 190 -9.71 -2.62 10.22
N ILE A 191 -8.58 -2.64 9.51
CA ILE A 191 -8.49 -2.22 8.11
C ILE A 191 -9.41 -3.11 7.25
N MET A 192 -9.29 -4.43 7.36
CA MET A 192 -10.08 -5.38 6.57
C MET A 192 -11.59 -5.19 6.82
N TYR A 193 -12.02 -5.11 8.09
CA TYR A 193 -13.44 -4.90 8.42
C TYR A 193 -13.96 -3.54 7.94
N ASN A 194 -13.18 -2.47 8.08
CA ASN A 194 -13.57 -1.17 7.56
C ASN A 194 -13.68 -1.15 6.03
N ALA A 195 -12.75 -1.82 5.34
CA ALA A 195 -12.80 -1.93 3.89
C ALA A 195 -14.04 -2.74 3.42
N LEU A 196 -14.34 -3.86 4.09
CA LEU A 196 -15.55 -4.66 3.80
C LEU A 196 -16.83 -3.84 4.04
N HIS A 197 -16.95 -3.17 5.18
CA HIS A 197 -18.12 -2.36 5.52
C HIS A 197 -18.39 -1.23 4.52
N ARG A 198 -17.32 -0.69 3.91
CA ARG A 198 -17.41 0.37 2.89
C ARG A 198 -17.62 -0.16 1.48
N GLY A 199 -17.57 -1.47 1.26
CA GLY A 199 -17.54 -2.07 -0.08
C GLY A 199 -16.24 -1.76 -0.84
N TRP A 200 -15.16 -1.47 -0.14
CA TRP A 200 -13.84 -1.13 -0.71
C TRP A 200 -12.84 -2.28 -0.61
N GLY A 201 -13.27 -3.43 -0.18
CA GLY A 201 -12.38 -4.57 -0.06
C GLY A 201 -13.09 -5.90 -0.15
N PHE A 202 -12.34 -6.93 -0.47
CA PHE A 202 -12.78 -8.30 -0.48
C PHE A 202 -11.64 -9.24 -0.13
N ALA A 203 -12.00 -10.42 0.33
CA ALA A 203 -11.08 -11.49 0.68
C ALA A 203 -11.10 -12.58 -0.39
N SER A 204 -9.95 -13.14 -0.70
CA SER A 204 -9.80 -14.29 -1.59
C SER A 204 -8.83 -15.30 -0.98
N ALA A 205 -9.15 -16.58 -1.12
CA ALA A 205 -8.30 -17.64 -0.62
C ALA A 205 -8.42 -18.91 -1.47
N VAL A 206 -7.44 -19.80 -1.29
CA VAL A 206 -7.38 -21.12 -1.91
C VAL A 206 -7.06 -22.15 -0.82
N LYS A 207 -7.72 -23.28 -0.87
CA LYS A 207 -7.55 -24.41 0.04
C LYS A 207 -7.36 -25.72 -0.72
N ASP A 208 -6.81 -26.71 -0.03
CA ASP A 208 -6.79 -28.10 -0.50
C ASP A 208 -8.11 -28.85 -0.19
N ARG A 209 -8.17 -30.12 -0.57
CA ARG A 209 -9.31 -31.01 -0.28
C ARG A 209 -9.54 -31.28 1.22
N ASN A 210 -8.51 -31.09 2.04
CA ASN A 210 -8.57 -31.29 3.50
C ASN A 210 -9.01 -30.02 4.24
N ASP A 211 -9.50 -28.98 3.52
CA ASP A 211 -9.90 -27.68 4.05
C ASP A 211 -8.74 -26.84 4.62
N GLN A 212 -7.48 -27.21 4.32
CA GLN A 212 -6.32 -26.44 4.72
C GLN A 212 -6.13 -25.23 3.78
N LEU A 213 -6.01 -24.03 4.34
CA LEU A 213 -5.68 -22.83 3.57
C LEU A 213 -4.23 -22.89 3.09
N LEU A 214 -4.04 -22.73 1.78
CA LEU A 214 -2.73 -22.73 1.13
C LEU A 214 -2.33 -21.33 0.63
N ALA A 215 -3.31 -20.51 0.30
CA ALA A 215 -3.12 -19.08 -0.02
C ALA A 215 -4.32 -18.27 0.46
N ALA A 216 -4.07 -17.07 0.96
CA ALA A 216 -5.13 -16.14 1.34
C ALA A 216 -4.63 -14.70 1.28
N ASP A 217 -5.41 -13.81 0.67
CA ASP A 217 -5.11 -12.39 0.58
C ASP A 217 -6.37 -11.55 0.77
N PHE A 218 -6.17 -10.29 1.12
CA PHE A 218 -7.21 -9.30 1.19
C PHE A 218 -6.91 -8.17 0.21
N PHE A 219 -7.87 -7.86 -0.64
CA PHE A 219 -7.72 -6.84 -1.66
C PHE A 219 -8.52 -5.59 -1.31
N VAL A 220 -7.95 -4.42 -1.60
CA VAL A 220 -8.60 -3.13 -1.37
C VAL A 220 -8.74 -2.38 -2.68
N TYR A 221 -9.96 -1.89 -2.95
CA TYR A 221 -10.26 -1.01 -4.08
C TYR A 221 -10.03 0.45 -3.71
N SER A 222 -9.27 1.16 -4.53
CA SER A 222 -9.12 2.61 -4.41
C SER A 222 -8.57 3.20 -5.72
N HIS A 223 -9.17 4.28 -6.20
CA HIS A 223 -8.65 5.07 -7.34
C HIS A 223 -8.30 4.23 -8.57
N GLY A 224 -9.25 3.41 -9.03
CA GLY A 224 -9.04 2.54 -10.20
C GLY A 224 -8.01 1.42 -9.98
N ARG A 225 -7.74 1.07 -8.73
CA ARG A 225 -6.74 0.07 -8.34
C ARG A 225 -7.33 -0.99 -7.44
N VAL A 226 -7.00 -2.25 -7.68
CA VAL A 226 -7.16 -3.38 -6.75
C VAL A 226 -5.79 -3.69 -6.18
N MET A 227 -5.61 -3.51 -4.90
CA MET A 227 -4.31 -3.68 -4.24
C MET A 227 -4.35 -4.84 -3.25
N SER A 228 -3.33 -5.71 -3.29
CA SER A 228 -3.08 -6.68 -2.23
C SER A 228 -2.72 -5.95 -0.94
N LEU A 229 -3.51 -6.16 0.13
CA LEU A 229 -3.23 -5.52 1.43
C LEU A 229 -2.03 -6.19 2.13
N LEU A 230 -1.90 -7.50 2.00
CA LEU A 230 -0.82 -8.26 2.63
C LEU A 230 0.51 -8.11 1.88
N GLY A 231 0.44 -8.02 0.55
CA GLY A 231 1.56 -7.65 -0.32
C GLY A 231 2.87 -8.33 0.04
N ASP A 232 3.89 -7.51 0.23
CA ASP A 232 5.25 -7.92 0.61
C ASP A 232 5.33 -8.65 1.96
N ALA A 233 4.38 -8.38 2.87
CA ALA A 233 4.39 -9.00 4.19
C ALA A 233 4.25 -10.54 4.17
N VAL A 234 3.78 -11.12 3.06
CA VAL A 234 3.70 -12.59 2.86
C VAL A 234 5.01 -13.18 2.31
N GLY A 235 5.90 -12.33 1.81
CA GLY A 235 7.14 -12.74 1.17
C GLY A 235 6.95 -13.18 -0.30
N ASP A 236 7.95 -13.89 -0.83
CA ASP A 236 7.92 -14.37 -2.22
C ASP A 236 6.89 -15.50 -2.39
N ARG A 237 6.02 -15.34 -3.38
CA ARG A 237 4.94 -16.28 -3.73
C ARG A 237 5.28 -17.11 -4.97
N SER A 238 6.46 -16.91 -5.54
CA SER A 238 6.93 -17.63 -6.73
C SER A 238 6.95 -19.13 -6.50
N GLY A 239 6.57 -19.89 -7.52
CA GLY A 239 6.57 -21.34 -7.48
C GLY A 239 5.44 -21.98 -6.64
N SER A 240 4.50 -21.19 -6.09
CA SER A 240 3.35 -21.72 -5.35
C SER A 240 2.12 -21.88 -6.23
N PRO A 241 1.60 -23.12 -6.45
CA PRO A 241 0.37 -23.36 -7.20
C PRO A 241 -0.84 -22.61 -6.62
N ALA A 242 -0.96 -22.58 -5.30
CA ALA A 242 -2.09 -21.93 -4.64
C ALA A 242 -2.11 -20.43 -4.81
N TRP A 243 -0.96 -19.73 -4.72
CA TRP A 243 -0.86 -18.32 -4.99
C TRP A 243 -1.07 -18.00 -6.48
N ALA A 244 -0.51 -18.80 -7.38
CA ALA A 244 -0.72 -18.67 -8.81
C ALA A 244 -2.23 -18.77 -9.15
N PHE A 245 -2.91 -19.76 -8.62
CA PHE A 245 -4.35 -19.96 -8.83
C PHE A 245 -5.20 -18.85 -8.24
N LEU A 246 -4.89 -18.38 -7.01
CA LEU A 246 -5.60 -17.27 -6.38
C LEU A 246 -5.56 -16.00 -7.25
N TYR A 247 -4.36 -15.62 -7.72
CA TYR A 247 -4.20 -14.42 -8.54
C TYR A 247 -4.74 -14.60 -9.97
N GLN A 248 -4.66 -15.79 -10.53
CA GLN A 248 -5.28 -16.10 -11.82
C GLN A 248 -6.81 -15.92 -11.76
N LEU A 249 -7.48 -16.40 -10.71
CA LEU A 249 -8.91 -16.19 -10.50
C LEU A 249 -9.27 -14.71 -10.34
N LEU A 250 -8.45 -13.96 -9.60
CA LEU A 250 -8.62 -12.52 -9.44
C LEU A 250 -8.53 -11.80 -10.80
N ILE A 251 -7.49 -12.09 -11.57
CA ILE A 251 -7.25 -11.49 -12.89
C ILE A 251 -8.41 -11.85 -13.82
N HIS A 252 -8.81 -13.11 -13.88
CA HIS A 252 -9.94 -13.57 -14.69
C HIS A 252 -11.26 -12.84 -14.37
N SER A 253 -11.55 -12.65 -13.07
CA SER A 253 -12.79 -11.98 -12.62
C SER A 253 -12.80 -10.46 -12.86
N HIS A 254 -11.66 -9.85 -13.12
CA HIS A 254 -11.51 -8.41 -13.30
C HIS A 254 -11.01 -8.01 -14.70
N ALA A 255 -10.66 -8.96 -15.56
CA ALA A 255 -10.24 -8.69 -16.94
C ALA A 255 -11.27 -7.87 -17.71
N GLY A 256 -10.82 -6.99 -18.60
CA GLY A 256 -11.65 -6.06 -19.36
C GLY A 256 -12.13 -4.83 -18.57
N ARG A 257 -11.75 -4.68 -17.32
CA ARG A 257 -12.10 -3.50 -16.50
C ARG A 257 -10.96 -2.47 -16.51
N PRO A 258 -11.26 -1.16 -16.59
CA PRO A 258 -10.22 -0.11 -16.61
C PRO A 258 -9.64 0.11 -15.20
N ILE A 259 -9.05 -0.93 -14.64
CA ILE A 259 -8.42 -0.93 -13.31
C ILE A 259 -7.05 -1.60 -13.37
N VAL A 260 -6.24 -1.33 -12.36
CA VAL A 260 -4.89 -1.89 -12.21
C VAL A 260 -4.86 -2.82 -11.01
N LEU A 261 -4.28 -4.01 -11.17
CA LEU A 261 -3.90 -4.87 -10.05
C LEU A 261 -2.53 -4.42 -9.54
N ASP A 262 -2.50 -4.01 -8.29
CA ASP A 262 -1.30 -3.64 -7.55
C ASP A 262 -0.89 -4.81 -6.66
N PHE A 263 0.23 -5.46 -7.00
CA PHE A 263 0.73 -6.61 -6.24
C PHE A 263 1.23 -6.23 -4.85
N ASN A 264 1.49 -4.94 -4.63
CA ASN A 264 2.03 -4.41 -3.37
C ASN A 264 3.24 -5.21 -2.87
N SER A 265 4.15 -5.55 -3.78
CA SER A 265 5.28 -6.44 -3.52
C SER A 265 6.48 -6.05 -4.38
N PRO A 266 7.72 -6.12 -3.84
CA PRO A 266 8.96 -5.93 -4.60
C PRO A 266 9.37 -7.17 -5.41
N HIS A 267 8.69 -8.31 -5.24
CA HIS A 267 9.07 -9.59 -5.83
C HIS A 267 8.71 -9.66 -7.33
N ALA A 268 9.69 -9.37 -8.17
CA ALA A 268 9.54 -9.38 -9.63
C ALA A 268 9.12 -10.76 -10.18
N GLY A 269 9.62 -11.84 -9.61
CA GLY A 269 9.37 -13.21 -10.07
C GLY A 269 7.87 -13.53 -10.11
N PHE A 270 7.17 -13.34 -9.00
CA PHE A 270 5.75 -13.63 -8.91
C PHE A 270 4.91 -12.68 -9.77
N ALA A 271 5.07 -11.36 -9.60
CA ALA A 271 4.28 -10.39 -10.35
C ALA A 271 4.59 -10.42 -11.86
N GLY A 272 5.87 -10.56 -12.22
CA GLY A 272 6.33 -10.63 -13.60
C GLY A 272 5.82 -11.88 -14.32
N SER A 273 5.58 -13.00 -13.62
CA SER A 273 5.01 -14.20 -14.24
C SER A 273 3.60 -13.99 -14.81
N PHE A 274 2.85 -13.00 -14.31
CA PHE A 274 1.57 -12.54 -14.86
C PHE A 274 1.71 -11.42 -15.91
N GLY A 275 2.93 -11.03 -16.30
CA GLY A 275 3.17 -9.92 -17.21
C GLY A 275 3.05 -8.53 -16.58
N ALA A 276 3.08 -8.43 -15.25
CA ALA A 276 3.09 -7.15 -14.54
C ALA A 276 4.36 -6.35 -14.82
N ARG A 277 4.23 -5.01 -14.78
CA ARG A 277 5.34 -4.08 -15.02
C ARG A 277 5.73 -3.37 -13.73
N GLU A 278 7.02 -3.04 -13.63
CA GLU A 278 7.54 -2.26 -12.50
C GLU A 278 6.87 -0.88 -12.45
N HIS A 279 6.39 -0.53 -11.28
CA HIS A 279 5.89 0.80 -10.94
C HIS A 279 6.57 1.27 -9.66
N PRO A 280 7.66 2.06 -9.76
CA PRO A 280 8.50 2.37 -8.61
C PRO A 280 7.83 3.33 -7.62
N TYR A 281 8.27 3.25 -6.36
CA TYR A 281 8.07 4.25 -5.33
C TYR A 281 9.42 4.63 -4.71
N PHE A 282 9.46 5.61 -3.82
CA PHE A 282 10.73 6.16 -3.33
C PHE A 282 10.79 6.17 -1.80
N GLN A 283 11.88 5.61 -1.25
CA GLN A 283 12.23 5.77 0.15
C GLN A 283 12.94 7.10 0.34
N LEU A 284 12.46 7.91 1.26
CA LEU A 284 13.05 9.18 1.65
C LEU A 284 13.66 9.05 3.04
N GLU A 285 14.95 9.29 3.14
CA GLU A 285 15.67 9.33 4.40
C GLU A 285 16.29 10.70 4.62
N ARG A 286 16.10 11.29 5.77
CA ARG A 286 16.82 12.46 6.25
C ARG A 286 17.20 12.27 7.70
N ASN A 287 18.51 12.32 7.99
CA ASN A 287 19.03 12.35 9.34
C ASN A 287 19.45 13.79 9.66
N THR A 288 18.77 14.44 10.57
CA THR A 288 19.30 15.68 11.14
C THR A 288 20.64 15.38 11.80
N ARG A 289 21.73 15.87 11.23
CA ARG A 289 23.02 15.90 11.93
C ARG A 289 22.83 16.81 13.13
N TRP A 290 22.96 16.29 14.35
CA TRP A 290 23.32 17.12 15.46
C TRP A 290 24.64 17.80 15.09
N LEU A 291 24.60 19.11 14.89
CA LEU A 291 25.82 19.91 14.96
C LEU A 291 26.31 19.74 16.39
N GLY A 292 27.29 18.84 16.56
CA GLY A 292 27.92 18.63 17.84
C GLY A 292 28.49 19.96 18.31
N LEU A 293 28.01 20.42 19.44
CA LEU A 293 28.76 21.36 20.23
C LEU A 293 30.02 20.64 20.67
N TRP A 294 31.13 21.05 20.09
CA TRP A 294 32.47 20.84 20.66
C TRP A 294 32.70 21.79 21.81
#